data_7d351d32dd6d828ac18228864f22ce69
#
_entry.id   7d351d32dd6d828ac18228864f22ce69
#
_cell.length_a   1.000
_cell.length_b   1.000
_cell.length_c   1.000
_cell.angle_alpha   90.00
_cell.angle_beta   90.00
_cell.angle_gamma   90.00
#
_symmetry.space_group_name_H-M   'P 1'
#
loop_
_entity.id
_entity.type
_entity.pdbx_description
1 polymer ?
#
loop_
_entity_poly.entity_id
_entity_poly.type
_entity_poly.pdbx_seq_one_letter_code
_entity_poly.pdbx_strand_id
1 'polypeptide(L)'
;MTEQAPLSFTPAVGDTPLTAKQRRLLTLAHELGRDKFAGRAALWDREGSFPFANYDDLREAGLLRLCVPEADGGLGADYATYMFVAAELGRFCGTTALTYNMHICSTMWTGVLADGIPMSDQERSEHLRRRQIHFERVVKDGAVYAQPFSEGSAAAAGRAPFGTTARKVEGGWRINGRKIFASLAGAANYYGVLCTEDKGDDKRDARDTLYMAVPADA
;
A
#
# COMPACT_ATOMS: atom_id res chain seq x y z
N MET A 1 -4.32 -30.77 20.65
CA MET A 1 -4.70 -29.36 20.37
C MET A 1 -4.19 -28.53 21.54
N THR A 2 -3.03 -27.91 21.39
CA THR A 2 -2.47 -27.02 22.41
C THR A 2 -3.16 -25.67 22.25
N GLU A 3 -3.98 -25.34 23.23
CA GLU A 3 -4.55 -24.01 23.42
C GLU A 3 -3.39 -23.01 23.46
N GLN A 4 -3.22 -22.23 22.39
CA GLN A 4 -2.24 -21.15 22.41
C GLN A 4 -2.72 -20.11 23.41
N ALA A 5 -1.88 -19.83 24.41
CA ALA A 5 -2.15 -18.81 25.40
C ALA A 5 -2.54 -17.48 24.72
N PRO A 6 -3.52 -16.75 25.29
CA PRO A 6 -3.85 -15.40 24.79
C PRO A 6 -2.59 -14.56 24.77
N LEU A 7 -2.52 -13.61 23.83
CA LEU A 7 -1.40 -12.67 23.69
C LEU A 7 -0.94 -12.18 25.07
N SER A 8 0.20 -12.67 25.56
CA SER A 8 0.83 -12.20 26.81
C SER A 8 1.38 -10.77 26.66
N PHE A 9 1.22 -10.18 25.50
CA PHE A 9 1.73 -8.87 25.10
C PHE A 9 0.57 -7.96 24.76
N THR A 10 0.42 -6.87 25.49
CA THR A 10 -0.49 -5.77 25.16
C THR A 10 0.32 -4.73 24.38
N PRO A 11 0.18 -4.64 23.06
CA PRO A 11 0.92 -3.63 22.31
C PRO A 11 0.48 -2.23 22.75
N ALA A 12 1.44 -1.32 22.81
CA ALA A 12 1.23 0.09 23.14
C ALA A 12 2.10 0.96 22.23
N VAL A 13 1.73 2.22 22.07
CA VAL A 13 2.56 3.22 21.42
C VAL A 13 3.31 3.97 22.52
N GLY A 14 4.56 3.58 22.76
CA GLY A 14 5.29 3.99 23.96
C GLY A 14 4.56 3.48 25.21
N ASP A 15 4.29 4.37 26.17
CA ASP A 15 3.54 4.06 27.39
C ASP A 15 2.02 4.21 27.22
N THR A 16 1.54 4.54 26.00
CA THR A 16 0.13 4.79 25.75
C THR A 16 -0.58 3.49 25.35
N PRO A 17 -1.64 3.07 26.10
CA PRO A 17 -2.43 1.90 25.74
C PRO A 17 -3.13 2.07 24.39
N LEU A 18 -3.34 0.95 23.68
CA LEU A 18 -4.09 0.97 22.43
C LEU A 18 -5.51 1.51 22.64
N THR A 19 -5.97 2.30 21.69
CA THR A 19 -7.38 2.73 21.61
C THR A 19 -8.31 1.55 21.37
N ALA A 20 -9.60 1.72 21.59
CA ALA A 20 -10.60 0.69 21.29
C ALA A 20 -10.60 0.30 19.80
N LYS A 21 -10.40 1.28 18.89
CA LYS A 21 -10.28 1.07 17.45
C LYS A 21 -9.07 0.21 17.11
N GLN A 22 -7.89 0.55 17.66
CA GLN A 22 -6.65 -0.20 17.45
C GLN A 22 -6.78 -1.64 17.93
N ARG A 23 -7.32 -1.85 19.13
CA ARG A 23 -7.57 -3.22 19.67
C ARG A 23 -8.48 -4.02 18.75
N ARG A 24 -9.60 -3.44 18.31
CA ARG A 24 -10.53 -4.13 17.39
C ARG A 24 -9.86 -4.56 16.10
N LEU A 25 -9.08 -3.67 15.45
CA LEU A 25 -8.41 -3.96 14.19
C LEU A 25 -7.28 -4.98 14.37
N LEU A 26 -6.57 -4.93 15.49
CA LEU A 26 -5.54 -5.91 15.82
C LEU A 26 -6.14 -7.30 16.10
N THR A 27 -7.27 -7.36 16.83
CA THR A 27 -8.00 -8.61 17.06
C THR A 27 -8.48 -9.21 15.74
N LEU A 28 -9.05 -8.41 14.85
CA LEU A 28 -9.47 -8.86 13.53
C LEU A 28 -8.29 -9.44 12.72
N ALA A 29 -7.14 -8.76 12.72
CA ALA A 29 -5.93 -9.25 12.05
C ALA A 29 -5.41 -10.55 12.67
N HIS A 30 -5.46 -10.67 13.99
CA HIS A 30 -5.10 -11.90 14.72
C HIS A 30 -5.98 -13.08 14.35
N GLU A 31 -7.29 -12.90 14.41
CA GLU A 31 -8.27 -13.95 14.07
C GLU A 31 -8.11 -14.42 12.63
N LEU A 32 -8.01 -13.46 11.70
CA LEU A 32 -7.79 -13.74 10.29
C LEU A 32 -6.48 -14.52 10.06
N GLY A 33 -5.40 -14.08 10.69
CA GLY A 33 -4.10 -14.73 10.62
C GLY A 33 -4.13 -16.15 11.16
N ARG A 34 -4.67 -16.34 12.37
CA ARG A 34 -4.77 -17.63 13.05
C ARG A 34 -5.66 -18.63 12.29
N ASP A 35 -6.87 -18.19 11.89
CA ASP A 35 -7.90 -19.07 11.39
C ASP A 35 -7.78 -19.37 9.88
N LYS A 36 -7.12 -18.47 9.14
CA LYS A 36 -7.00 -18.54 7.68
C LYS A 36 -5.54 -18.68 7.20
N PHE A 37 -4.65 -17.74 7.59
CA PHE A 37 -3.32 -17.63 6.97
C PHE A 37 -2.35 -18.69 7.46
N ALA A 38 -2.35 -19.00 8.77
CA ALA A 38 -1.41 -19.96 9.36
C ALA A 38 -1.46 -21.33 8.69
N GLY A 39 -2.65 -21.82 8.37
CA GLY A 39 -2.84 -23.11 7.72
C GLY A 39 -2.39 -23.15 6.25
N ARG A 40 -2.21 -21.98 5.62
CA ARG A 40 -1.87 -21.87 4.19
C ARG A 40 -0.42 -21.44 3.92
N ALA A 41 0.26 -20.81 4.90
CA ALA A 41 1.56 -20.18 4.70
C ALA A 41 2.63 -21.15 4.16
N ALA A 42 2.73 -22.35 4.73
CA ALA A 42 3.67 -23.36 4.28
C ALA A 42 3.36 -23.91 2.87
N LEU A 43 2.09 -23.86 2.44
CA LEU A 43 1.69 -24.24 1.09
C LEU A 43 2.22 -23.24 0.07
N TRP A 44 1.97 -21.93 0.31
CA TRP A 44 2.43 -20.87 -0.58
C TRP A 44 3.95 -20.87 -0.74
N ASP A 45 4.68 -21.07 0.36
CA ASP A 45 6.14 -21.15 0.34
C ASP A 45 6.65 -22.34 -0.49
N ARG A 46 6.11 -23.53 -0.26
CA ARG A 46 6.50 -24.76 -0.96
C ARG A 46 6.21 -24.67 -2.47
N GLU A 47 5.10 -24.09 -2.86
CA GLU A 47 4.66 -24.02 -4.25
C GLU A 47 5.22 -22.79 -4.98
N GLY A 48 5.82 -21.83 -4.26
CA GLY A 48 6.26 -20.56 -4.82
C GLY A 48 5.09 -19.75 -5.41
N SER A 49 3.88 -19.96 -4.88
CA SER A 49 2.66 -19.34 -5.39
C SER A 49 2.24 -18.12 -4.59
N PHE A 50 1.55 -17.16 -5.24
CA PHE A 50 1.05 -15.97 -4.57
C PHE A 50 -0.19 -16.31 -3.72
N PRO A 51 -0.33 -15.75 -2.49
CA PRO A 51 -1.42 -16.05 -1.56
C PRO A 51 -2.75 -15.35 -1.91
N PHE A 52 -3.32 -15.59 -3.09
CA PHE A 52 -4.58 -14.96 -3.54
C PHE A 52 -5.71 -15.11 -2.54
N ALA A 53 -5.89 -16.32 -1.98
CA ALA A 53 -6.94 -16.57 -0.99
C ALA A 53 -6.79 -15.71 0.28
N ASN A 54 -5.57 -15.36 0.67
CA ASN A 54 -5.36 -14.44 1.79
C ASN A 54 -5.77 -13.00 1.43
N TYR A 55 -5.60 -12.61 0.17
CA TYR A 55 -6.06 -11.30 -0.31
C TYR A 55 -7.58 -11.23 -0.43
N ASP A 56 -8.25 -12.33 -0.77
CA ASP A 56 -9.71 -12.40 -0.74
C ASP A 56 -10.23 -12.26 0.69
N ASP A 57 -9.63 -12.94 1.65
CA ASP A 57 -9.94 -12.80 3.06
C ASP A 57 -9.67 -11.38 3.60
N LEU A 58 -8.55 -10.73 3.21
CA LEU A 58 -8.25 -9.32 3.55
C LEU A 58 -9.30 -8.36 2.99
N ARG A 59 -9.76 -8.60 1.78
CA ARG A 59 -10.80 -7.81 1.12
C ARG A 59 -12.13 -7.95 1.84
N GLU A 60 -12.56 -9.17 2.14
CA GLU A 60 -13.79 -9.47 2.87
C GLU A 60 -13.76 -8.85 4.28
N ALA A 61 -12.64 -8.95 4.98
CA ALA A 61 -12.44 -8.31 6.28
C ALA A 61 -12.34 -6.77 6.22
N GLY A 62 -12.28 -6.17 5.03
CA GLY A 62 -12.13 -4.73 4.82
C GLY A 62 -10.73 -4.21 5.09
N LEU A 63 -9.74 -5.08 5.31
CA LEU A 63 -8.38 -4.67 5.65
C LEU A 63 -7.62 -4.07 4.46
N LEU A 64 -8.02 -4.30 3.20
CA LEU A 64 -7.44 -3.60 2.06
C LEU A 64 -7.69 -2.08 2.11
N ARG A 65 -8.77 -1.63 2.75
CA ARG A 65 -9.09 -0.21 2.94
C ARG A 65 -8.69 0.34 4.31
N LEU A 66 -7.72 -0.31 4.98
CA LEU A 66 -7.32 0.00 6.36
C LEU A 66 -7.01 1.48 6.58
N CYS A 67 -6.18 2.09 5.74
CA CYS A 67 -5.71 3.46 5.87
C CYS A 67 -6.50 4.49 5.02
N VAL A 68 -7.52 4.05 4.28
CA VAL A 68 -8.46 4.99 3.65
C VAL A 68 -9.28 5.68 4.74
N PRO A 69 -9.48 7.02 4.69
CA PRO A 69 -10.30 7.73 5.67
C PRO A 69 -11.71 7.18 5.79
N GLU A 70 -12.31 7.26 6.98
CA GLU A 70 -13.69 6.80 7.21
C GLU A 70 -14.69 7.57 6.33
N ALA A 71 -14.46 8.87 6.13
CA ALA A 71 -15.28 9.70 5.25
C ALA A 71 -15.29 9.21 3.79
N ASP A 72 -14.23 8.51 3.36
CA ASP A 72 -14.09 7.93 2.04
C ASP A 72 -14.42 6.42 2.01
N GLY A 73 -15.01 5.88 3.07
CA GLY A 73 -15.47 4.50 3.17
C GLY A 73 -14.40 3.50 3.67
N GLY A 74 -13.27 3.98 4.15
CA GLY A 74 -12.22 3.17 4.74
C GLY A 74 -12.36 2.92 6.24
N LEU A 75 -11.30 2.36 6.85
CA LEU A 75 -11.23 2.12 8.29
C LEU A 75 -10.52 3.25 9.04
N GLY A 76 -9.94 4.23 8.34
CA GLY A 76 -9.32 5.42 8.92
C GLY A 76 -8.19 5.10 9.91
N ALA A 77 -7.41 4.07 9.65
CA ALA A 77 -6.27 3.73 10.48
C ALA A 77 -5.11 4.69 10.25
N ASP A 78 -4.48 5.09 11.35
CA ASP A 78 -3.23 5.82 11.34
C ASP A 78 -2.02 4.90 11.11
N TYR A 79 -0.82 5.48 11.00
CA TYR A 79 0.41 4.74 10.76
C TYR A 79 0.71 3.72 11.88
N ALA A 80 0.50 4.07 13.14
CA ALA A 80 0.73 3.17 14.26
C ALA A 80 -0.21 1.96 14.22
N THR A 81 -1.50 2.19 13.92
CA THR A 81 -2.49 1.12 13.76
C THR A 81 -2.12 0.19 12.62
N TYR A 82 -1.71 0.75 11.48
CA TYR A 82 -1.24 -0.05 10.35
C TYR A 82 -0.04 -0.94 10.74
N MET A 83 0.94 -0.40 11.45
CA MET A 83 2.11 -1.17 11.89
C MET A 83 1.73 -2.35 12.77
N PHE A 84 0.80 -2.17 13.70
CA PHE A 84 0.30 -3.27 14.54
C PHE A 84 -0.44 -4.34 13.72
N VAL A 85 -1.31 -3.94 12.81
CA VAL A 85 -2.04 -4.87 11.93
C VAL A 85 -1.07 -5.65 11.04
N ALA A 86 -0.13 -4.98 10.41
CA ALA A 86 0.86 -5.62 9.53
C ALA A 86 1.77 -6.59 10.29
N ALA A 87 2.23 -6.20 11.49
CA ALA A 87 3.04 -7.06 12.35
C ALA A 87 2.26 -8.30 12.79
N GLU A 88 0.97 -8.15 13.13
CA GLU A 88 0.14 -9.28 13.55
C GLU A 88 -0.13 -10.25 12.39
N LEU A 89 -0.45 -9.77 11.19
CA LEU A 89 -0.58 -10.62 10.00
C LEU A 89 0.72 -11.36 9.70
N GLY A 90 1.88 -10.70 9.89
CA GLY A 90 3.22 -11.27 9.68
C GLY A 90 3.56 -12.45 10.58
N ARG A 91 2.96 -12.54 11.76
CA ARG A 91 3.12 -13.70 12.66
C ARG A 91 2.58 -15.00 12.03
N PHE A 92 1.65 -14.91 11.12
CA PHE A 92 0.97 -16.04 10.50
C PHE A 92 1.37 -16.26 9.05
N CYS A 93 1.66 -15.19 8.29
CA CYS A 93 2.11 -15.30 6.90
C CYS A 93 2.98 -14.08 6.52
N GLY A 94 4.30 -14.26 6.52
CA GLY A 94 5.25 -13.20 6.18
C GLY A 94 5.08 -12.67 4.76
N THR A 95 4.82 -13.56 3.79
CA THR A 95 4.58 -13.17 2.38
C THR A 95 3.36 -12.26 2.25
N THR A 96 2.25 -12.62 2.92
CA THR A 96 1.04 -11.78 2.91
C THR A 96 1.32 -10.42 3.55
N ALA A 97 1.96 -10.38 4.72
CA ALA A 97 2.26 -9.12 5.41
C ALA A 97 3.20 -8.22 4.60
N LEU A 98 4.27 -8.80 4.00
CA LEU A 98 5.20 -8.04 3.17
C LEU A 98 4.51 -7.40 1.96
N THR A 99 3.71 -8.18 1.24
CA THR A 99 3.02 -7.67 0.05
C THR A 99 1.87 -6.74 0.41
N TYR A 100 1.17 -6.99 1.52
CA TYR A 100 0.15 -6.10 2.07
C TYR A 100 0.71 -4.70 2.39
N ASN A 101 1.95 -4.61 2.89
CA ASN A 101 2.61 -3.33 3.12
C ASN A 101 2.70 -2.50 1.83
N MET A 102 2.98 -3.13 0.69
CA MET A 102 3.05 -2.42 -0.60
C MET A 102 1.69 -1.85 -1.00
N HIS A 103 0.63 -2.61 -0.76
CA HIS A 103 -0.73 -2.12 -1.01
C HIS A 103 -1.10 -0.95 -0.09
N ILE A 104 -0.87 -1.07 1.20
CA ILE A 104 -1.22 -0.02 2.19
C ILE A 104 -0.41 1.26 1.95
N CYS A 105 0.84 1.17 1.52
CA CYS A 105 1.64 2.34 1.17
C CYS A 105 0.93 3.25 0.16
N SER A 106 0.20 2.70 -0.82
CA SER A 106 -0.54 3.49 -1.82
C SER A 106 -1.58 4.40 -1.18
N THR A 107 -2.40 3.85 -0.29
CA THR A 107 -3.48 4.60 0.37
C THR A 107 -2.94 5.57 1.43
N MET A 108 -1.83 5.22 2.11
CA MET A 108 -1.19 6.13 3.06
C MET A 108 -0.49 7.31 2.39
N TRP A 109 0.22 7.09 1.28
CA TRP A 109 0.93 8.15 0.58
C TRP A 109 -0.01 9.17 -0.05
N THR A 110 -1.12 8.71 -0.60
CA THR A 110 -2.15 9.57 -1.17
C THR A 110 -3.12 10.12 -0.12
N GLY A 111 -3.10 9.57 1.09
CA GLY A 111 -3.98 9.93 2.21
C GLY A 111 -3.25 10.65 3.34
N VAL A 112 -3.20 10.01 4.49
CA VAL A 112 -2.77 10.59 5.78
C VAL A 112 -1.39 11.27 5.71
N LEU A 113 -0.42 10.69 4.99
CA LEU A 113 0.91 11.29 4.89
C LEU A 113 0.90 12.57 4.05
N ALA A 114 0.15 12.58 2.95
CA ALA A 114 0.03 13.76 2.09
C ALA A 114 -0.76 14.89 2.75
N ASP A 115 -1.71 14.59 3.63
CA ASP A 115 -2.48 15.59 4.36
C ASP A 115 -1.62 16.49 5.25
N GLY A 116 -0.47 16.00 5.71
CA GLY A 116 0.52 16.76 6.48
C GLY A 116 1.42 17.69 5.66
N ILE A 117 1.37 17.62 4.32
CA ILE A 117 2.21 18.46 3.45
C ILE A 117 1.56 19.85 3.31
N PRO A 118 2.32 20.93 3.48
CA PRO A 118 1.83 22.29 3.19
C PRO A 118 1.41 22.41 1.72
N MET A 119 0.19 22.83 1.47
CA MET A 119 -0.41 23.01 0.15
C MET A 119 -1.24 24.29 0.15
N SER A 120 -1.25 25.01 -0.96
CA SER A 120 -2.26 26.04 -1.22
C SER A 120 -3.66 25.40 -1.35
N ASP A 121 -4.71 26.19 -1.25
CA ASP A 121 -6.09 25.71 -1.39
C ASP A 121 -6.35 25.04 -2.74
N GLN A 122 -5.74 25.57 -3.81
CA GLN A 122 -5.85 24.99 -5.15
C GLN A 122 -5.14 23.63 -5.23
N GLU A 123 -3.91 23.52 -4.73
CA GLU A 123 -3.15 22.27 -4.70
C GLU A 123 -3.86 21.22 -3.87
N ARG A 124 -4.39 21.61 -2.70
CA ARG A 124 -5.16 20.72 -1.83
C ARG A 124 -6.42 20.21 -2.52
N SER A 125 -7.18 21.09 -3.16
CA SER A 125 -8.39 20.72 -3.88
C SER A 125 -8.10 19.70 -5.00
N GLU A 126 -7.04 19.94 -5.77
CA GLU A 126 -6.62 19.04 -6.83
C GLU A 126 -6.09 17.70 -6.27
N HIS A 127 -5.33 17.73 -5.17
CA HIS A 127 -4.87 16.54 -4.49
C HIS A 127 -6.06 15.67 -4.01
N LEU A 128 -7.03 16.27 -3.34
CA LEU A 128 -8.23 15.59 -2.86
C LEU A 128 -9.01 14.94 -4.02
N ARG A 129 -9.18 15.67 -5.12
CA ARG A 129 -9.86 15.17 -6.32
C ARG A 129 -9.14 13.96 -6.92
N ARG A 130 -7.81 14.00 -6.99
CA ARG A 130 -7.00 12.91 -7.55
C ARG A 130 -6.99 11.69 -6.65
N ARG A 131 -6.80 11.85 -5.34
CA ARG A 131 -6.76 10.73 -4.40
C ARG A 131 -8.10 10.01 -4.30
N GLN A 132 -9.22 10.72 -4.49
CA GLN A 132 -10.56 10.12 -4.47
C GLN A 132 -10.67 8.95 -5.43
N ILE A 133 -10.07 9.04 -6.61
CA ILE A 133 -10.05 7.97 -7.61
C ILE A 133 -9.36 6.71 -7.06
N HIS A 134 -8.26 6.87 -6.32
CA HIS A 134 -7.54 5.74 -5.72
C HIS A 134 -8.36 5.10 -4.58
N PHE A 135 -8.97 5.92 -3.74
CA PHE A 135 -9.79 5.43 -2.64
C PHE A 135 -11.03 4.69 -3.14
N GLU A 136 -11.69 5.21 -4.17
CA GLU A 136 -12.84 4.54 -4.78
C GLU A 136 -12.48 3.17 -5.35
N ARG A 137 -11.38 3.05 -6.06
CA ARG A 137 -10.88 1.76 -6.56
C ARG A 137 -10.65 0.74 -5.45
N VAL A 138 -10.05 1.17 -4.35
CA VAL A 138 -9.80 0.28 -3.20
C VAL A 138 -11.10 -0.08 -2.47
N VAL A 139 -11.98 0.91 -2.23
CA VAL A 139 -13.18 0.72 -1.41
C VAL A 139 -14.30 0.01 -2.18
N LYS A 140 -14.53 0.41 -3.44
CA LYS A 140 -15.65 -0.11 -4.27
C LYS A 140 -15.26 -1.36 -5.03
N ASP A 141 -14.05 -1.36 -5.62
CA ASP A 141 -13.61 -2.44 -6.51
C ASP A 141 -12.71 -3.46 -5.79
N GLY A 142 -12.30 -3.18 -4.55
CA GLY A 142 -11.34 -4.01 -3.81
C GLY A 142 -9.97 -4.10 -4.49
N ALA A 143 -9.60 -3.05 -5.24
CA ALA A 143 -8.37 -3.03 -6.03
C ALA A 143 -7.12 -3.09 -5.16
N VAL A 144 -6.15 -3.87 -5.61
CA VAL A 144 -4.83 -4.04 -4.98
C VAL A 144 -3.78 -3.24 -5.75
N TYR A 145 -2.93 -2.52 -5.02
CA TYR A 145 -1.86 -1.70 -5.56
C TYR A 145 -0.48 -2.31 -5.27
N ALA A 146 0.37 -2.40 -6.27
CA ALA A 146 1.80 -2.64 -6.12
C ALA A 146 2.58 -1.33 -6.12
N GLN A 147 3.80 -1.34 -5.55
CA GLN A 147 4.66 -0.16 -5.42
C GLN A 147 6.07 -0.42 -5.97
N PRO A 148 6.25 -0.54 -7.27
CA PRO A 148 7.58 -0.73 -7.87
C PRO A 148 8.35 0.59 -7.91
N PHE A 149 8.99 0.98 -6.80
CA PHE A 149 9.71 2.26 -6.70
C PHE A 149 11.17 2.16 -7.15
N SER A 150 11.84 1.07 -6.82
CA SER A 150 13.28 0.94 -6.97
C SER A 150 13.72 0.77 -8.43
N GLU A 151 14.88 1.37 -8.76
CA GLU A 151 15.54 1.29 -10.09
C GLU A 151 17.01 0.88 -10.00
N GLY A 152 17.51 0.55 -8.79
CA GLY A 152 18.93 0.32 -8.58
C GLY A 152 19.77 1.60 -8.54
N SER A 153 19.15 2.77 -8.44
CA SER A 153 19.79 4.08 -8.37
C SER A 153 19.43 4.83 -7.07
N ALA A 154 20.04 6.01 -6.86
CA ALA A 154 19.74 6.87 -5.72
C ALA A 154 18.38 7.61 -5.82
N ALA A 155 17.62 7.40 -6.89
CA ALA A 155 16.35 8.09 -7.14
C ALA A 155 15.31 7.79 -6.07
N ALA A 156 15.17 6.53 -5.64
CA ALA A 156 14.23 6.14 -4.58
C ALA A 156 14.52 6.78 -3.22
N ALA A 157 15.75 7.27 -3.01
CA ALA A 157 16.14 8.05 -1.83
C ALA A 157 15.95 9.58 -2.00
N GLY A 158 15.32 10.03 -3.10
CA GLY A 158 15.11 11.45 -3.39
C GLY A 158 16.38 12.23 -3.75
N ARG A 159 17.49 11.54 -4.05
CA ARG A 159 18.80 12.16 -4.34
C ARG A 159 19.10 12.35 -5.81
N ALA A 160 18.26 11.83 -6.67
CA ALA A 160 18.37 11.92 -8.12
C ALA A 160 16.99 11.78 -8.76
N PRO A 161 16.79 12.28 -10.00
CA PRO A 161 15.58 12.01 -10.76
C PRO A 161 15.48 10.51 -11.10
N PHE A 162 14.26 10.00 -11.26
CA PHE A 162 14.04 8.63 -11.70
C PHE A 162 14.50 8.44 -13.16
N GLY A 163 15.09 7.28 -13.45
CA GLY A 163 15.41 6.84 -14.81
C GLY A 163 14.15 6.50 -15.60
N THR A 164 13.11 5.98 -14.93
CA THR A 164 11.77 5.84 -15.52
C THR A 164 11.19 7.22 -15.79
N THR A 165 10.71 7.44 -17.02
CA THR A 165 10.16 8.72 -17.47
C THR A 165 8.69 8.60 -17.85
N ALA A 166 7.95 9.69 -17.71
CA ALA A 166 6.59 9.82 -18.20
C ALA A 166 6.47 11.06 -19.09
N ARG A 167 6.09 10.86 -20.34
CA ARG A 167 5.82 11.91 -21.32
C ARG A 167 4.33 12.04 -21.57
N LYS A 168 3.81 13.24 -21.50
CA LYS A 168 2.43 13.53 -21.87
C LYS A 168 2.25 13.34 -23.37
N VAL A 169 1.21 12.61 -23.75
CA VAL A 169 0.83 12.33 -25.15
C VAL A 169 -0.66 12.58 -25.31
N GLU A 170 -1.15 12.57 -26.53
CA GLU A 170 -2.58 12.63 -26.80
C GLU A 170 -3.29 11.44 -26.12
N GLY A 171 -4.33 11.72 -25.34
CA GLY A 171 -5.11 10.73 -24.60
C GLY A 171 -4.49 10.21 -23.29
N GLY A 172 -3.29 10.66 -22.89
CA GLY A 172 -2.71 10.20 -21.63
C GLY A 172 -1.20 10.42 -21.46
N TRP A 173 -0.53 9.37 -20.98
CA TRP A 173 0.90 9.39 -20.68
C TRP A 173 1.59 8.16 -21.25
N ARG A 174 2.77 8.34 -21.80
CA ARG A 174 3.68 7.25 -22.15
C ARG A 174 4.75 7.14 -21.08
N ILE A 175 4.77 6.01 -20.38
CA ILE A 175 5.75 5.71 -19.34
C ILE A 175 6.79 4.75 -19.93
N ASN A 176 8.08 5.04 -19.72
CA ASN A 176 9.18 4.22 -20.18
C ASN A 176 10.26 4.11 -19.11
N GLY A 177 10.71 2.88 -18.82
CA GLY A 177 11.75 2.62 -17.83
C GLY A 177 11.71 1.19 -17.30
N ARG A 178 12.54 0.94 -16.28
CA ARG A 178 12.64 -0.36 -15.63
C ARG A 178 12.63 -0.20 -14.12
N LYS A 179 11.78 -0.97 -13.47
CA LYS A 179 11.69 -1.07 -12.00
C LYS A 179 12.17 -2.43 -11.54
N ILE A 180 12.65 -2.50 -10.30
CA ILE A 180 13.05 -3.72 -9.61
C ILE A 180 12.29 -3.85 -8.29
N PHE A 181 12.24 -5.05 -7.71
CA PHE A 181 11.51 -5.36 -6.48
C PHE A 181 10.02 -4.99 -6.55
N ALA A 182 9.36 -5.40 -7.65
CA ALA A 182 7.93 -5.17 -7.87
C ALA A 182 7.09 -6.22 -7.12
N SER A 183 7.08 -6.17 -5.78
CA SER A 183 6.18 -7.00 -4.97
C SER A 183 4.74 -6.78 -5.41
N LEU A 184 3.92 -7.85 -5.45
CA LEU A 184 2.58 -7.89 -6.04
C LEU A 184 2.54 -7.89 -7.59
N ALA A 185 3.67 -7.96 -8.28
CA ALA A 185 3.65 -8.12 -9.74
C ALA A 185 2.86 -9.39 -10.13
N GLY A 186 1.94 -9.23 -11.07
CA GLY A 186 1.03 -10.31 -11.49
C GLY A 186 -0.20 -10.53 -10.59
N ALA A 187 -0.28 -9.86 -9.43
CA ALA A 187 -1.42 -9.95 -8.51
C ALA A 187 -2.13 -8.59 -8.28
N ALA A 188 -1.44 -7.48 -8.52
CA ALA A 188 -2.01 -6.15 -8.37
C ALA A 188 -2.91 -5.77 -9.55
N ASN A 189 -3.92 -4.93 -9.27
CA ASN A 189 -4.75 -4.29 -10.29
C ASN A 189 -4.10 -3.00 -10.83
N TYR A 190 -3.28 -2.35 -10.00
CA TYR A 190 -2.58 -1.11 -10.35
C TYR A 190 -1.14 -1.12 -9.84
N TYR A 191 -0.26 -0.52 -10.62
CA TYR A 191 1.13 -0.26 -10.23
C TYR A 191 1.29 1.22 -9.91
N GLY A 192 1.69 1.54 -8.67
CA GLY A 192 2.09 2.89 -8.27
C GLY A 192 3.52 3.16 -8.71
N VAL A 193 3.70 3.84 -9.84
CA VAL A 193 5.01 4.06 -10.47
C VAL A 193 5.49 5.47 -10.17
N LEU A 194 6.65 5.59 -9.50
CA LEU A 194 7.40 6.84 -9.43
C LEU A 194 8.25 7.00 -10.69
N CYS A 195 8.10 8.13 -11.37
CA CYS A 195 8.82 8.47 -12.60
C CYS A 195 9.12 9.96 -12.64
N THR A 196 10.02 10.38 -13.53
CA THR A 196 10.30 11.81 -13.78
C THR A 196 9.54 12.25 -15.03
N GLU A 197 8.89 13.40 -14.99
CA GLU A 197 8.24 13.98 -16.15
C GLU A 197 9.29 14.29 -17.23
N ASP A 198 9.04 13.82 -18.45
CA ASP A 198 9.83 14.13 -19.63
C ASP A 198 9.20 15.32 -20.37
N LYS A 199 9.78 16.49 -20.15
CA LYS A 199 9.32 17.76 -20.74
C LYS A 199 9.87 18.02 -22.16
N GLY A 200 10.66 17.07 -22.68
CA GLY A 200 11.24 17.16 -24.03
C GLY A 200 12.55 17.92 -24.09
N ASP A 201 13.14 18.23 -22.95
CA ASP A 201 14.50 18.73 -22.82
C ASP A 201 15.40 17.70 -22.10
N ASP A 202 16.72 17.86 -22.20
CA ASP A 202 17.67 16.96 -21.56
C ASP A 202 17.82 17.17 -20.04
N LYS A 203 17.06 18.11 -19.48
CA LYS A 203 17.13 18.45 -18.07
C LYS A 203 16.11 17.62 -17.29
N ARG A 204 16.60 16.83 -16.35
CA ARG A 204 15.78 16.09 -15.41
C ARG A 204 16.00 16.63 -14.01
N ASP A 205 14.92 16.92 -13.31
CA ASP A 205 14.94 17.38 -11.93
C ASP A 205 14.14 16.41 -11.04
N ALA A 206 14.64 16.12 -9.84
CA ALA A 206 13.92 15.30 -8.88
C ALA A 206 12.57 15.93 -8.47
N ARG A 207 12.43 17.25 -8.60
CA ARG A 207 11.17 17.97 -8.35
C ARG A 207 10.09 17.67 -9.40
N ASP A 208 10.46 17.14 -10.57
CA ASP A 208 9.53 16.72 -11.62
C ASP A 208 9.06 15.26 -11.41
N THR A 209 9.18 14.76 -10.19
CA THR A 209 8.72 13.41 -9.86
C THR A 209 7.20 13.32 -9.88
N LEU A 210 6.69 12.35 -10.62
CA LEU A 210 5.27 12.01 -10.69
C LEU A 210 5.03 10.65 -10.02
N TYR A 211 3.90 10.52 -9.37
CA TYR A 211 3.34 9.23 -8.94
C TYR A 211 2.17 8.88 -9.87
N MET A 212 2.32 7.80 -10.61
CA MET A 212 1.35 7.36 -11.61
C MET A 212 0.75 6.02 -11.21
N ALA A 213 -0.59 5.93 -11.15
CA ALA A 213 -1.28 4.66 -10.99
C ALA A 213 -1.54 4.05 -12.37
N VAL A 214 -0.72 3.09 -12.74
CA VAL A 214 -0.78 2.40 -14.03
C VAL A 214 -1.63 1.14 -13.88
N PRO A 215 -2.70 0.95 -14.68
CA PRO A 215 -3.44 -0.31 -14.71
C PRO A 215 -2.53 -1.48 -15.06
N ALA A 216 -2.83 -2.67 -14.53
CA ALA A 216 -2.00 -3.85 -14.76
C ALA A 216 -2.08 -4.39 -16.20
N ASP A 217 -3.10 -3.98 -16.93
CA ASP A 217 -3.41 -4.33 -18.32
C ASP A 217 -3.09 -3.23 -19.35
N ALA A 218 -2.36 -2.16 -18.92
CA ALA A 218 -2.01 -1.01 -19.76
C ALA A 218 -0.88 -1.29 -20.76
#